data_ffa56cc26520ec222587e8e2d76facdf
#
_entry.id   ffa56cc26520ec222587e8e2d76facdf
#
_cell.length_a   1.000
_cell.length_b   1.000
_cell.length_c   1.000
_cell.angle_alpha   90.00
_cell.angle_beta   90.00
_cell.angle_gamma   90.00
#
_symmetry.space_group_name_H-M   'P 1'
#
loop_
_entity.id
_entity.type
_entity.pdbx_description
1 polymer ?
#
loop_
_entity_poly.entity_id
_entity_poly.type
_entity_poly.pdbx_seq_one_letter_code
_entity_poly.pdbx_strand_id
1 'polypeptide(L)'
;MTAPWPIIDCHHHFWRLGKGNYPWLEAADPQPHRYGPVAPLLRDYLPGDYRRDTAAFKIAGSVHIEAEWNPADPLAETRWLHDLAAAEGLPSAVISQAWFARDDIADILAGHAAYPLGRGI
;
A
#
# COMPACT_ATOMS: atom_id res chain seq x y z
N MET A 1 1.01 -26.36 -9.70
CA MET A 1 2.15 -25.93 -10.56
C MET A 1 2.34 -24.43 -10.36
N THR A 2 3.55 -24.03 -10.06
CA THR A 2 3.91 -22.62 -10.08
C THR A 2 4.08 -22.13 -11.52
N ALA A 3 3.70 -20.88 -11.79
CA ALA A 3 3.95 -20.28 -13.11
C ALA A 3 5.45 -20.34 -13.43
N PRO A 4 5.85 -20.68 -14.67
CA PRO A 4 7.25 -20.86 -15.03
C PRO A 4 8.03 -19.54 -15.07
N TRP A 5 7.33 -18.42 -15.25
CA TRP A 5 7.94 -17.10 -15.40
C TRP A 5 7.92 -16.30 -14.10
N PRO A 6 8.98 -15.56 -13.78
CA PRO A 6 8.95 -14.61 -12.68
C PRO A 6 8.00 -13.45 -13.01
N ILE A 7 7.22 -13.05 -12.02
CA ILE A 7 6.21 -11.99 -12.12
C ILE A 7 6.63 -10.83 -11.20
N ILE A 8 6.59 -9.63 -11.73
CA ILE A 8 6.54 -8.41 -10.93
C ILE A 8 5.08 -7.99 -10.85
N ASP A 9 4.51 -8.07 -9.66
CA ASP A 9 3.17 -7.54 -9.42
C ASP A 9 3.27 -6.02 -9.25
N CYS A 10 2.78 -5.29 -10.25
CA CYS A 10 2.93 -3.83 -10.27
C CYS A 10 1.75 -3.08 -9.64
N HIS A 11 0.81 -3.76 -9.01
CA HIS A 11 -0.31 -3.09 -8.35
C HIS A 11 -0.95 -3.98 -7.27
N HIS A 12 -0.56 -3.76 -6.02
CA HIS A 12 -1.25 -4.30 -4.85
C HIS A 12 -1.27 -3.26 -3.73
N HIS A 13 -1.97 -3.56 -2.66
CA HIS A 13 -2.04 -2.73 -1.46
C HIS A 13 -1.80 -3.60 -0.22
N PHE A 14 -0.96 -3.11 0.69
CA PHE A 14 -0.93 -3.60 2.08
C PHE A 14 -1.65 -2.59 2.96
N TRP A 15 -2.34 -3.05 3.97
CA TRP A 15 -2.92 -2.20 4.99
C TRP A 15 -2.96 -2.91 6.33
N ARG A 16 -2.94 -2.12 7.40
CA ARG A 16 -3.10 -2.59 8.77
C ARG A 16 -4.10 -1.69 9.49
N LEU A 17 -5.24 -2.27 9.85
CA LEU A 17 -6.30 -1.55 10.56
C LEU A 17 -5.76 -1.01 11.91
N GLY A 18 -6.21 0.17 12.28
CA GLY A 18 -5.76 0.84 13.50
C GLY A 18 -4.35 1.44 13.46
N LYS A 19 -3.56 1.17 12.41
CA LYS A 19 -2.28 1.84 12.15
C LYS A 19 -2.48 3.05 11.24
N GLY A 20 -3.08 2.82 10.08
CA GLY A 20 -3.54 3.88 9.20
C GLY A 20 -4.83 4.49 9.73
N ASN A 21 -5.41 5.34 8.97
CA ASN A 21 -6.74 5.87 9.22
C ASN A 21 -7.48 5.86 7.87
N TYR A 22 -7.61 4.69 7.30
CA TYR A 22 -8.18 4.46 5.98
C TYR A 22 -9.63 4.95 5.91
N PRO A 23 -9.89 6.22 5.50
CA PRO A 23 -11.23 6.79 5.58
C PRO A 23 -12.24 6.04 4.72
N TRP A 24 -11.77 5.49 3.61
CA TRP A 24 -12.59 4.72 2.68
C TRP A 24 -13.01 3.36 3.22
N LEU A 25 -12.24 2.81 4.19
CA LEU A 25 -12.40 1.44 4.71
C LEU A 25 -12.94 1.43 6.14
N GLU A 26 -12.42 2.29 7.01
CA GLU A 26 -12.71 2.29 8.45
C GLU A 26 -13.77 3.31 8.87
N ALA A 27 -14.44 3.96 7.91
CA ALA A 27 -15.56 4.87 8.20
C ALA A 27 -16.69 4.12 8.90
N ALA A 28 -17.39 4.82 9.81
CA ALA A 28 -18.53 4.24 10.54
C ALA A 28 -19.69 3.83 9.61
N ASP A 29 -19.83 4.51 8.47
CA ASP A 29 -20.80 4.21 7.41
C ASP A 29 -20.08 4.26 6.05
N PRO A 30 -19.30 3.23 5.71
CA PRO A 30 -18.56 3.21 4.47
C PRO A 30 -19.51 3.14 3.29
N GLN A 31 -19.39 4.07 2.35
CA GLN A 31 -20.17 4.04 1.13
C GLN A 31 -19.85 2.78 0.32
N PRO A 32 -20.84 2.20 -0.35
CA PRO A 32 -20.60 1.04 -1.20
C PRO A 32 -19.54 1.37 -2.26
N HIS A 33 -18.49 0.58 -2.28
CA HIS A 33 -17.49 0.71 -3.32
C HIS A 33 -18.05 0.16 -4.64
N ARG A 34 -17.64 0.74 -5.76
CA ARG A 34 -18.13 0.29 -7.09
C ARG A 34 -17.88 -1.19 -7.39
N TYR A 35 -17.00 -1.82 -6.65
CA TYR A 35 -16.68 -3.25 -6.77
C TYR A 35 -17.41 -4.14 -5.76
N GLY A 36 -18.27 -3.56 -4.96
CA GLY A 36 -19.07 -4.30 -3.98
C GLY A 36 -18.85 -3.84 -2.54
N PRO A 37 -19.33 -4.61 -1.56
CA PRO A 37 -19.22 -4.26 -0.16
C PRO A 37 -17.77 -4.31 0.32
N VAL A 38 -17.38 -3.37 1.20
CA VAL A 38 -16.02 -3.30 1.78
C VAL A 38 -15.80 -4.25 2.95
N ALA A 39 -16.88 -4.82 3.51
CA ALA A 39 -16.80 -5.69 4.69
C ALA A 39 -15.74 -6.80 4.59
N PRO A 40 -15.53 -7.50 3.45
CA PRO A 40 -14.47 -8.48 3.32
C PRO A 40 -13.05 -7.93 3.43
N LEU A 41 -12.88 -6.61 3.26
CA LEU A 41 -11.59 -5.92 3.37
C LEU A 41 -11.29 -5.43 4.79
N LEU A 42 -12.26 -5.52 5.72
CA LEU A 42 -12.10 -5.09 7.12
C LEU A 42 -11.24 -6.09 7.91
N ARG A 43 -10.02 -6.27 7.49
CA ARG A 43 -8.99 -7.08 8.12
C ARG A 43 -7.62 -6.56 7.70
N ASP A 44 -6.58 -6.89 8.44
CA ASP A 44 -5.21 -6.65 7.96
C ASP A 44 -4.94 -7.43 6.68
N TYR A 45 -4.18 -6.83 5.78
CA TYR A 45 -3.63 -7.50 4.60
C TYR A 45 -2.14 -7.17 4.49
N LEU A 46 -1.32 -8.14 4.84
CA LEU A 46 0.11 -8.00 5.04
C LEU A 46 0.90 -8.97 4.14
N PRO A 47 2.24 -8.89 4.07
CA PRO A 47 3.03 -9.76 3.21
C PRO A 47 2.79 -11.26 3.38
N GLY A 48 2.44 -11.72 4.58
CA GLY A 48 2.07 -13.12 4.82
C GLY A 48 0.78 -13.52 4.09
N ASP A 49 -0.23 -12.64 4.10
CA ASP A 49 -1.48 -12.87 3.35
C ASP A 49 -1.22 -12.88 1.85
N TYR A 50 -0.48 -11.90 1.39
CA TYR A 50 -0.10 -11.77 -0.03
C TYR A 50 0.63 -13.02 -0.54
N ARG A 51 1.62 -13.51 0.21
CA ARG A 51 2.37 -14.73 -0.16
C ARG A 51 1.48 -15.97 -0.22
N ARG A 52 0.52 -16.08 0.69
CA ARG A 52 -0.46 -17.17 0.68
C ARG A 52 -1.36 -17.09 -0.55
N ASP A 53 -1.87 -15.90 -0.86
CA ASP A 53 -2.78 -15.69 -1.97
C ASP A 53 -2.09 -15.83 -3.33
N THR A 54 -0.80 -15.52 -3.40
CA THR A 54 0.01 -15.63 -4.62
C THR A 54 0.85 -16.91 -4.70
N ALA A 55 0.62 -17.89 -3.84
CA ALA A 55 1.47 -19.09 -3.74
C ALA A 55 1.60 -19.91 -5.03
N ALA A 56 0.62 -19.80 -5.94
CA ALA A 56 0.66 -20.44 -7.25
C ALA A 56 1.58 -19.74 -8.27
N PHE A 57 2.10 -18.56 -7.93
CA PHE A 57 2.89 -17.72 -8.83
C PHE A 57 4.31 -17.51 -8.30
N LYS A 58 5.25 -17.32 -9.23
CA LYS A 58 6.63 -16.96 -8.89
C LYS A 58 6.75 -15.44 -8.81
N ILE A 59 6.37 -14.86 -7.69
CA ILE A 59 6.50 -13.42 -7.47
C ILE A 59 7.97 -13.07 -7.24
N ALA A 60 8.55 -12.27 -8.12
CA ALA A 60 9.93 -11.79 -8.05
C ALA A 60 10.04 -10.40 -7.41
N GLY A 61 8.95 -9.67 -7.35
CA GLY A 61 8.86 -8.37 -6.69
C GLY A 61 7.44 -7.83 -6.76
N SER A 62 7.16 -6.80 -5.98
CA SER A 62 5.84 -6.19 -5.95
C SER A 62 5.91 -4.69 -5.75
N VAL A 63 4.93 -3.98 -6.29
CA VAL A 63 4.77 -2.54 -6.15
C VAL A 63 3.51 -2.26 -5.35
N HIS A 64 3.69 -1.69 -4.17
CA HIS A 64 2.56 -1.19 -3.39
C HIS A 64 2.09 0.14 -3.98
N ILE A 65 0.82 0.24 -4.28
CA ILE A 65 0.16 1.49 -4.59
C ILE A 65 -0.48 2.02 -3.31
N GLU A 66 -0.37 3.30 -3.06
CA GLU A 66 -0.91 3.94 -1.85
C GLU A 66 -2.35 3.48 -1.55
N ALA A 67 -2.66 3.32 -0.28
CA ALA A 67 -3.96 2.82 0.17
C ALA A 67 -4.77 3.89 0.94
N GLU A 68 -4.46 5.16 0.73
CA GLU A 68 -5.12 6.29 1.39
C GLU A 68 -5.07 6.15 2.92
N TRP A 69 -3.87 5.95 3.43
CA TRP A 69 -3.56 5.71 4.84
C TRP A 69 -4.17 6.75 5.79
N ASN A 70 -3.71 7.96 5.67
CA ASN A 70 -4.20 9.10 6.42
C ASN A 70 -3.93 10.37 5.60
N PRO A 71 -4.95 11.00 5.06
CA PRO A 71 -4.76 12.22 4.27
C PRO A 71 -4.05 13.36 4.99
N ALA A 72 -4.08 13.37 6.34
CA ALA A 72 -3.38 14.38 7.13
C ALA A 72 -1.88 14.10 7.27
N ASP A 73 -1.44 12.84 7.12
CA ASP A 73 -0.03 12.43 7.20
C ASP A 73 0.29 11.37 6.12
N PRO A 74 0.41 11.79 4.85
CA PRO A 74 0.68 10.86 3.76
C PRO A 74 2.08 10.21 3.85
N LEU A 75 3.03 10.82 4.55
CA LEU A 75 4.36 10.24 4.76
C LEU A 75 4.36 9.06 5.72
N ALA A 76 3.36 8.94 6.57
CA ALA A 76 3.27 7.84 7.53
C ALA A 76 3.13 6.48 6.84
N GLU A 77 2.36 6.39 5.75
CA GLU A 77 2.26 5.15 4.97
C GLU A 77 3.61 4.77 4.36
N THR A 78 4.28 5.70 3.72
CA THR A 78 5.59 5.46 3.10
C THR A 78 6.60 4.96 4.14
N ARG A 79 6.65 5.58 5.30
CA ARG A 79 7.51 5.16 6.42
C ARG A 79 7.19 3.74 6.87
N TRP A 80 5.92 3.46 7.14
CA TRP A 80 5.47 2.14 7.56
C TRP A 80 5.79 1.05 6.53
N LEU A 81 5.63 1.33 5.23
CA LEU A 81 5.94 0.38 4.16
C LEU A 81 7.44 0.08 4.07
N HIS A 82 8.30 1.05 4.37
CA HIS A 82 9.75 0.82 4.43
C HIS A 82 10.13 -0.07 5.62
N ASP A 83 9.52 0.15 6.78
CA ASP A 83 9.70 -0.72 7.96
C ASP A 83 9.20 -2.14 7.66
N LEU A 84 8.06 -2.25 7.00
CA LEU A 84 7.49 -3.54 6.60
C LEU A 84 8.39 -4.27 5.60
N ALA A 85 8.90 -3.57 4.58
CA ALA A 85 9.82 -4.13 3.60
C ALA A 85 11.14 -4.58 4.23
N ALA A 86 11.66 -3.82 5.19
CA ALA A 86 12.88 -4.19 5.94
C ALA A 86 12.66 -5.46 6.79
N ALA A 87 11.48 -5.61 7.38
CA ALA A 87 11.15 -6.76 8.22
C ALA A 87 10.77 -8.00 7.42
N GLU A 88 10.05 -7.84 6.31
CA GLU A 88 9.40 -8.95 5.60
C GLU A 88 9.78 -9.09 4.12
N GLY A 89 10.59 -8.19 3.58
CA GLY A 89 11.08 -8.27 2.20
C GLY A 89 10.09 -7.79 1.14
N LEU A 90 8.94 -7.28 1.52
CA LEU A 90 7.91 -6.71 0.63
C LEU A 90 7.28 -5.46 1.27
N PRO A 91 6.89 -4.47 0.46
CA PRO A 91 6.96 -4.39 -1.01
C PRO A 91 8.37 -4.10 -1.54
N SER A 92 8.59 -4.30 -2.86
CA SER A 92 9.86 -3.99 -3.52
C SER A 92 9.95 -2.54 -3.96
N ALA A 93 8.81 -1.90 -4.18
CA ALA A 93 8.69 -0.49 -4.55
C ALA A 93 7.36 0.08 -4.03
N VAL A 94 7.30 1.41 -3.92
CA VAL A 94 6.15 2.13 -3.39
C VAL A 94 5.78 3.27 -4.32
N ILE A 95 4.51 3.38 -4.64
CA ILE A 95 3.87 4.56 -5.20
C ILE A 95 3.11 5.23 -4.07
N SER A 96 3.48 6.45 -3.74
CA SER A 96 3.04 7.14 -2.53
C SER A 96 1.89 8.11 -2.81
N GLN A 97 1.11 8.44 -1.78
CA GLN A 97 0.02 9.39 -1.89
C GLN A 97 0.55 10.84 -1.88
N ALA A 98 0.09 11.64 -2.84
CA ALA A 98 0.30 13.09 -2.80
C ALA A 98 -0.87 13.81 -3.48
N TRP A 99 -1.51 14.73 -2.77
CA TRP A 99 -2.61 15.53 -3.30
C TRP A 99 -2.09 16.89 -3.73
N PHE A 100 -2.00 17.11 -5.03
CA PHE A 100 -1.38 18.30 -5.63
C PHE A 100 -2.04 19.63 -5.25
N ALA A 101 -3.27 19.60 -4.76
CA ALA A 101 -3.97 20.80 -4.32
C ALA A 101 -3.59 21.28 -2.90
N ARG A 102 -2.72 20.56 -2.22
CA ARG A 102 -2.26 20.93 -0.87
C ARG A 102 -1.20 22.04 -0.94
N ASP A 103 -1.25 22.95 0.01
CA ASP A 103 -0.26 24.04 0.11
C ASP A 103 1.15 23.52 0.44
N ASP A 104 1.25 22.39 1.16
CA ASP A 104 2.50 21.75 1.58
C ASP A 104 2.96 20.64 0.63
N ILE A 105 2.44 20.58 -0.59
CA ILE A 105 2.75 19.50 -1.54
C ILE A 105 4.25 19.35 -1.84
N ALA A 106 4.99 20.45 -1.92
CA ALA A 106 6.42 20.41 -2.18
C ALA A 106 7.19 19.66 -1.06
N ASP A 107 6.82 19.89 0.19
CA ASP A 107 7.43 19.23 1.34
C ASP A 107 7.05 17.75 1.39
N ILE A 108 5.82 17.40 1.03
CA ILE A 108 5.36 16.02 0.93
C ILE A 108 6.15 15.27 -0.15
N LEU A 109 6.31 15.84 -1.33
CA LEU A 109 7.09 15.25 -2.42
C LEU A 109 8.56 15.06 -2.03
N ALA A 110 9.16 16.07 -1.42
CA ALA A 110 10.53 15.97 -0.90
C ALA A 110 10.66 14.88 0.18
N GLY A 111 9.67 14.78 1.05
CA GLY A 111 9.59 13.74 2.08
C GLY A 111 9.53 12.33 1.48
N HIS A 112 8.67 12.10 0.48
CA HIS A 112 8.61 10.81 -0.22
C HIS A 112 9.89 10.48 -0.96
N ALA A 113 10.52 11.47 -1.60
CA ALA A 113 11.76 11.29 -2.34
C ALA A 113 12.95 10.85 -1.48
N ALA A 114 12.89 11.10 -0.17
CA ALA A 114 13.91 10.64 0.77
C ALA A 114 13.87 9.12 1.04
N TYR A 115 12.81 8.44 0.63
CA TYR A 115 12.64 7.00 0.88
C TYR A 115 13.05 6.17 -0.34
N PRO A 116 14.01 5.22 -0.17
CA PRO A 116 14.67 4.54 -1.30
C PRO A 116 13.75 3.62 -2.12
N LEU A 117 12.63 3.14 -1.57
CA LEU A 117 11.68 2.32 -2.33
C LEU A 117 10.66 3.17 -3.13
N GLY A 118 10.60 4.47 -2.91
CA GLY A 118 9.70 5.36 -3.65
C GLY A 118 10.03 5.37 -5.14
N ARG A 119 9.01 5.26 -5.98
CA ARG A 119 9.13 5.29 -7.45
C ARG A 119 8.20 6.30 -8.11
N GLY A 120 7.26 6.85 -7.36
CA GLY A 120 6.30 7.81 -7.86
C GLY A 120 5.19 8.11 -6.87
N ILE A 121 4.22 8.86 -7.34
CA ILE A 121 3.02 9.25 -6.62
C ILE A 121 1.80 9.14 -7.53
#